data_05663da034649e9e527c382b4adf833a
#
_entry.id   05663da034649e9e527c382b4adf833a
#
_cell.length_a   1.000
_cell.length_b   1.000
_cell.length_c   1.000
_cell.angle_alpha   90.00
_cell.angle_beta   90.00
_cell.angle_gamma   90.00
#
_symmetry.space_group_name_H-M   'P 1'
#
loop_
_entity.id
_entity.type
_entity.pdbx_description
1 polymer ?
#
loop_
_entity_poly.entity_id
_entity_poly.type
_entity_poly.pdbx_seq_one_letter_code
_entity_poly.pdbx_strand_id
1 'polypeptide(L)'
;ALPEADIHVFDNNSSDDTAAVARAAGATVTHVALRGKGNVVRRMFADVDADVYVMTDGDATYDAGAAPRLVERLVHDNLDMVVGSRVDDGQDAHTYRAGHRFGNRMLTGAVAQLFGGGLTDMLSGYRVFSRRYAKSFPALSRGFETETELTVHALELRMPYAEEATAYSTRPEGSVSKLSTYRDGWRILKTICKLFVSERPLQFFSIIGALLALMSVALVVPVFMTYVQTGLVPRLPTAVLATGAMLAAMLSFVCGVIMQAITLGRREAKRLSYLAIPSVRERVSRGLAVGPR
;
A
#
# COMPACT_ATOMS: atom_id res chain seq x y z
N ALA A 1 -14.82 9.73 21.98
CA ALA A 1 -13.38 9.51 22.22
C ALA A 1 -12.61 10.82 22.01
N LEU A 2 -12.92 11.58 20.96
CA LEU A 2 -12.33 12.88 20.62
C LEU A 2 -13.47 13.90 20.48
N PRO A 3 -13.88 14.60 21.55
CA PRO A 3 -15.06 15.46 21.55
C PRO A 3 -14.94 16.69 20.62
N GLU A 4 -13.70 17.15 20.35
CA GLU A 4 -13.40 18.27 19.46
C GLU A 4 -13.20 17.87 17.99
N ALA A 5 -13.34 16.59 17.65
CA ALA A 5 -13.10 16.12 16.28
C ALA A 5 -14.36 16.26 15.42
N ASP A 6 -14.19 16.77 14.20
CA ASP A 6 -15.22 16.70 13.16
C ASP A 6 -15.31 15.27 12.60
N ILE A 7 -16.49 14.69 12.63
CA ILE A 7 -16.73 13.33 12.16
C ILE A 7 -17.24 13.37 10.72
N HIS A 8 -16.45 12.82 9.79
CA HIS A 8 -16.80 12.66 8.40
C HIS A 8 -17.03 11.19 8.06
N VAL A 9 -18.20 10.87 7.54
CA VAL A 9 -18.53 9.53 7.05
C VAL A 9 -18.62 9.55 5.53
N PHE A 10 -17.82 8.72 4.88
CA PHE A 10 -17.82 8.59 3.42
C PHE A 10 -18.56 7.30 3.04
N ASP A 11 -19.83 7.46 2.64
CA ASP A 11 -20.67 6.34 2.22
C ASP A 11 -20.32 5.89 0.79
N ASN A 12 -19.94 4.62 0.64
CA ASN A 12 -19.57 4.04 -0.65
C ASN A 12 -20.64 3.09 -1.19
N ASN A 13 -21.82 3.63 -1.42
CA ASN A 13 -22.99 2.92 -1.93
C ASN A 13 -23.49 1.82 -0.96
N SER A 14 -23.68 2.16 0.30
CA SER A 14 -24.38 1.30 1.26
C SER A 14 -25.82 1.05 0.79
N SER A 15 -26.30 -0.17 0.96
CA SER A 15 -27.66 -0.56 0.61
C SER A 15 -28.64 -0.52 1.79
N ASP A 16 -28.15 -0.09 2.95
CA ASP A 16 -28.87 0.04 4.22
C ASP A 16 -28.94 1.51 4.66
N ASP A 17 -29.47 1.75 5.85
CA ASP A 17 -29.65 3.09 6.43
C ASP A 17 -28.36 3.71 6.99
N THR A 18 -27.15 3.17 6.66
CA THR A 18 -25.87 3.65 7.18
C THR A 18 -25.73 5.17 7.09
N ALA A 19 -26.04 5.76 5.94
CA ALA A 19 -25.92 7.22 5.74
C ALA A 19 -26.89 8.02 6.59
N ALA A 20 -28.12 7.52 6.81
CA ALA A 20 -29.13 8.18 7.64
C ALA A 20 -28.75 8.11 9.13
N VAL A 21 -28.30 6.93 9.59
CA VAL A 21 -27.82 6.71 10.97
C VAL A 21 -26.62 7.61 11.27
N ALA A 22 -25.66 7.71 10.37
CA ALA A 22 -24.48 8.56 10.55
C ALA A 22 -24.86 10.05 10.66
N ARG A 23 -25.78 10.54 9.83
CA ARG A 23 -26.28 11.92 9.94
C ARG A 23 -27.01 12.17 11.25
N ALA A 24 -27.86 11.24 11.67
CA ALA A 24 -28.58 11.33 12.94
C ALA A 24 -27.63 11.36 14.15
N ALA A 25 -26.45 10.72 14.04
CA ALA A 25 -25.40 10.77 15.04
C ALA A 25 -24.52 12.05 14.96
N GLY A 26 -24.84 13.00 14.08
CA GLY A 26 -24.13 14.30 13.96
C GLY A 26 -22.93 14.28 13.01
N ALA A 27 -22.70 13.21 12.24
CA ALA A 27 -21.61 13.15 11.29
C ALA A 27 -21.92 13.87 9.97
N THR A 28 -20.90 14.49 9.37
CA THR A 28 -20.96 14.96 7.98
C THR A 28 -20.85 13.76 7.03
N VAL A 29 -21.90 13.50 6.25
CA VAL A 29 -21.94 12.33 5.35
C VAL A 29 -21.74 12.74 3.92
N THR A 30 -20.69 12.23 3.27
CA THR A 30 -20.37 12.40 1.85
C THR A 30 -20.60 11.11 1.09
N HIS A 31 -21.41 11.15 0.03
CA HIS A 31 -21.61 10.00 -0.85
C HIS A 31 -20.47 9.89 -1.88
N VAL A 32 -19.90 8.69 -2.01
CA VAL A 32 -18.84 8.37 -2.99
C VAL A 32 -19.38 7.38 -4.01
N ALA A 33 -19.74 7.86 -5.19
CA ALA A 33 -20.37 7.05 -6.25
C ALA A 33 -19.47 5.92 -6.79
N LEU A 34 -18.15 6.17 -6.86
CA LEU A 34 -17.19 5.17 -7.34
C LEU A 34 -16.91 4.14 -6.24
N ARG A 35 -17.32 2.90 -6.47
CA ARG A 35 -17.11 1.78 -5.52
C ARG A 35 -15.63 1.48 -5.33
N GLY A 36 -15.25 1.20 -4.08
CA GLY A 36 -13.93 0.75 -3.66
C GLY A 36 -13.24 1.67 -2.66
N LYS A 37 -12.61 1.06 -1.65
CA LYS A 37 -11.99 1.77 -0.50
C LYS A 37 -10.97 2.83 -0.93
N GLY A 38 -10.18 2.57 -1.97
CA GLY A 38 -9.21 3.56 -2.48
C GLY A 38 -9.86 4.81 -3.04
N ASN A 39 -11.04 4.70 -3.68
CA ASN A 39 -11.79 5.86 -4.15
C ASN A 39 -12.34 6.67 -2.96
N VAL A 40 -12.73 6.00 -1.87
CA VAL A 40 -13.17 6.64 -0.64
C VAL A 40 -12.01 7.41 0.01
N VAL A 41 -10.86 6.79 0.22
CA VAL A 41 -9.68 7.41 0.82
C VAL A 41 -9.22 8.64 0.01
N ARG A 42 -9.27 8.54 -1.33
CA ARG A 42 -8.98 9.68 -2.20
C ARG A 42 -9.90 10.87 -1.92
N ARG A 43 -11.20 10.62 -1.78
CA ARG A 43 -12.18 11.66 -1.45
C ARG A 43 -11.97 12.21 -0.05
N MET A 44 -11.70 11.34 0.95
CA MET A 44 -11.39 11.76 2.31
C MET A 44 -10.25 12.78 2.33
N PHE A 45 -9.11 12.46 1.71
CA PHE A 45 -7.94 13.35 1.72
C PHE A 45 -8.07 14.58 0.82
N ALA A 46 -8.95 14.53 -0.20
CA ALA A 46 -9.23 15.68 -1.05
C ALA A 46 -10.18 16.67 -0.40
N ASP A 47 -11.28 16.17 0.19
CA ASP A 47 -12.40 17.00 0.62
C ASP A 47 -12.24 17.49 2.07
N VAL A 48 -11.54 16.73 2.92
CA VAL A 48 -11.31 17.12 4.31
C VAL A 48 -9.96 17.83 4.44
N ASP A 49 -9.96 18.94 5.14
CA ASP A 49 -8.76 19.69 5.48
C ASP A 49 -8.61 19.77 7.00
N ALA A 50 -7.66 18.99 7.54
CA ALA A 50 -7.41 18.88 8.96
C ALA A 50 -5.91 18.80 9.25
N ASP A 51 -5.51 19.04 10.49
CA ASP A 51 -4.12 18.91 10.93
C ASP A 51 -3.75 17.47 11.23
N VAL A 52 -4.70 16.72 11.76
CA VAL A 52 -4.61 15.30 12.06
C VAL A 52 -5.83 14.58 11.52
N TYR A 53 -5.63 13.48 10.86
CA TYR A 53 -6.70 12.62 10.32
C TYR A 53 -6.71 11.30 11.07
N VAL A 54 -7.85 10.93 11.61
CA VAL A 54 -8.09 9.60 12.18
C VAL A 54 -8.99 8.84 11.21
N MET A 55 -8.48 7.78 10.62
CA MET A 55 -9.21 6.92 9.70
C MET A 55 -9.52 5.59 10.36
N THR A 56 -10.78 5.15 10.26
CA THR A 56 -11.22 3.83 10.73
C THR A 56 -12.30 3.27 9.82
N ASP A 57 -12.45 1.95 9.80
CA ASP A 57 -13.59 1.30 9.12
C ASP A 57 -14.85 1.45 9.96
N GLY A 58 -16.01 1.61 9.32
CA GLY A 58 -17.30 1.82 9.98
C GLY A 58 -18.03 0.52 10.36
N ASP A 59 -17.29 -0.58 10.61
CA ASP A 59 -17.85 -1.90 10.91
C ASP A 59 -17.81 -2.27 12.41
N ALA A 60 -17.54 -1.27 13.25
CA ALA A 60 -17.47 -1.38 14.72
C ALA A 60 -16.44 -2.42 15.24
N THR A 61 -15.45 -2.78 14.44
CA THR A 61 -14.40 -3.75 14.82
C THR A 61 -13.25 -3.11 15.58
N TYR A 62 -13.02 -1.81 15.38
CA TYR A 62 -11.94 -1.06 16.03
C TYR A 62 -12.42 -0.33 17.28
N ASP A 63 -11.57 -0.31 18.30
CA ASP A 63 -11.83 0.43 19.53
C ASP A 63 -11.67 1.94 19.31
N ALA A 64 -12.80 2.66 19.27
CA ALA A 64 -12.79 4.12 19.16
C ALA A 64 -12.11 4.80 20.37
N GLY A 65 -12.07 4.14 21.54
CA GLY A 65 -11.41 4.63 22.75
C GLY A 65 -9.89 4.73 22.62
N ALA A 66 -9.29 4.04 21.66
CA ALA A 66 -7.85 4.15 21.38
C ALA A 66 -7.47 5.42 20.58
N ALA A 67 -8.42 6.12 19.93
CA ALA A 67 -8.14 7.28 19.10
C ALA A 67 -7.33 8.38 19.80
N PRO A 68 -7.66 8.81 21.04
CA PRO A 68 -6.88 9.84 21.73
C PRO A 68 -5.40 9.46 21.90
N ARG A 69 -5.12 8.21 22.29
CA ARG A 69 -3.77 7.70 22.47
C ARG A 69 -2.97 7.68 21.16
N LEU A 70 -3.61 7.26 20.05
CA LEU A 70 -2.98 7.25 18.74
C LEU A 70 -2.66 8.67 18.25
N VAL A 71 -3.57 9.63 18.47
CA VAL A 71 -3.38 11.05 18.13
C VAL A 71 -2.27 11.67 18.99
N GLU A 72 -2.29 11.43 20.32
CA GLU A 72 -1.26 11.89 21.23
C GLU A 72 0.13 11.39 20.82
N ARG A 73 0.24 10.10 20.47
CA ARG A 73 1.47 9.49 19.97
C ARG A 73 1.98 10.19 18.72
N LEU A 74 1.09 10.46 17.75
CA LEU A 74 1.46 11.14 16.50
C LEU A 74 2.00 12.55 16.77
N VAL A 75 1.33 13.32 17.64
CA VAL A 75 1.71 14.71 17.95
C VAL A 75 2.98 14.77 18.80
N HIS A 76 3.06 13.97 19.87
CA HIS A 76 4.16 13.97 20.81
C HIS A 76 5.48 13.58 20.11
N ASP A 77 5.48 12.51 19.33
CA ASP A 77 6.68 12.00 18.66
C ASP A 77 6.89 12.64 17.27
N ASN A 78 6.05 13.62 16.87
CA ASN A 78 6.09 14.31 15.58
C ASN A 78 6.08 13.33 14.39
N LEU A 79 5.21 12.33 14.46
CA LEU A 79 5.06 11.29 13.44
C LEU A 79 4.16 11.76 12.30
N ASP A 80 4.25 11.05 11.17
CA ASP A 80 3.38 11.26 10.01
C ASP A 80 2.30 10.19 9.88
N MET A 81 2.53 9.03 10.49
CA MET A 81 1.55 7.95 10.52
C MET A 81 1.67 7.15 11.82
N VAL A 82 0.53 6.85 12.43
CA VAL A 82 0.42 5.84 13.49
C VAL A 82 -0.57 4.79 13.03
N VAL A 83 -0.18 3.51 13.12
CA VAL A 83 -1.02 2.37 12.77
C VAL A 83 -1.52 1.72 14.06
N GLY A 84 -2.84 1.63 14.22
CA GLY A 84 -3.45 0.82 15.25
C GLY A 84 -3.38 -0.65 14.84
N SER A 85 -2.40 -1.40 15.36
CA SER A 85 -2.27 -2.83 15.07
C SER A 85 -3.29 -3.64 15.83
N ARG A 86 -3.88 -4.62 15.16
CA ARG A 86 -4.90 -5.49 15.72
C ARG A 86 -4.26 -6.52 16.63
N VAL A 87 -4.50 -6.40 17.93
CA VAL A 87 -4.13 -7.43 18.90
C VAL A 87 -5.31 -8.35 19.09
N ASP A 88 -5.06 -9.63 18.87
CA ASP A 88 -6.04 -10.70 19.10
C ASP A 88 -5.99 -11.02 20.61
N ASP A 89 -7.01 -10.62 21.37
CA ASP A 89 -7.08 -10.86 22.83
C ASP A 89 -7.25 -12.35 23.21
N GLY A 90 -7.06 -13.24 22.24
CA GLY A 90 -6.97 -14.68 22.48
C GLY A 90 -8.30 -15.36 22.86
N GLN A 91 -9.40 -14.62 22.94
CA GLN A 91 -10.68 -15.19 23.38
C GLN A 91 -11.50 -15.82 22.24
N ASP A 92 -11.23 -15.48 20.98
CA ASP A 92 -11.94 -16.04 19.84
C ASP A 92 -10.98 -16.54 18.73
N ALA A 93 -10.59 -17.81 18.82
CA ALA A 93 -9.79 -18.51 17.79
C ALA A 93 -10.45 -18.52 16.39
N HIS A 94 -11.72 -18.10 16.28
CA HIS A 94 -12.50 -18.06 15.04
C HIS A 94 -12.41 -16.73 14.27
N THR A 95 -11.89 -15.66 14.86
CA THR A 95 -11.90 -14.32 14.27
C THR A 95 -10.91 -14.17 13.12
N TYR A 96 -9.82 -14.96 13.11
CA TYR A 96 -8.80 -14.93 12.07
C TYR A 96 -8.67 -16.28 11.37
N ARG A 97 -9.14 -16.40 10.13
CA ARG A 97 -8.85 -17.57 9.29
C ARG A 97 -7.34 -17.70 9.07
N ALA A 98 -6.78 -18.91 9.26
CA ALA A 98 -5.33 -19.19 9.15
C ALA A 98 -4.69 -18.67 7.83
N GLY A 99 -5.42 -18.71 6.71
CA GLY A 99 -4.97 -18.17 5.42
C GLY A 99 -4.77 -16.66 5.39
N HIS A 100 -5.53 -15.88 6.17
CA HIS A 100 -5.38 -14.42 6.24
C HIS A 100 -4.13 -14.00 7.01
N ARG A 101 -3.79 -14.69 8.10
CA ARG A 101 -2.55 -14.46 8.85
C ARG A 101 -1.33 -14.72 7.98
N PHE A 102 -1.33 -15.82 7.24
CA PHE A 102 -0.25 -16.16 6.32
C PHE A 102 -0.10 -15.12 5.21
N GLY A 103 -1.19 -14.73 4.56
CA GLY A 103 -1.19 -13.71 3.51
C GLY A 103 -0.72 -12.35 4.00
N ASN A 104 -1.17 -11.89 5.18
CA ASN A 104 -0.71 -10.64 5.78
C ASN A 104 0.79 -10.70 6.09
N ARG A 105 1.27 -11.79 6.70
CA ARG A 105 2.70 -11.97 7.01
C ARG A 105 3.56 -12.01 5.74
N MET A 106 3.10 -12.69 4.69
CA MET A 106 3.82 -12.76 3.41
C MET A 106 3.90 -11.40 2.74
N LEU A 107 2.81 -10.64 2.70
CA LEU A 107 2.77 -9.29 2.12
C LEU A 107 3.61 -8.31 2.96
N THR A 108 3.47 -8.33 4.29
CA THR A 108 4.25 -7.50 5.21
C THR A 108 5.75 -7.80 5.07
N GLY A 109 6.13 -9.08 4.99
CA GLY A 109 7.52 -9.51 4.77
C GLY A 109 8.07 -9.03 3.43
N ALA A 110 7.30 -9.14 2.35
CA ALA A 110 7.70 -8.65 1.04
C ALA A 110 7.91 -7.13 1.03
N VAL A 111 6.99 -6.37 1.65
CA VAL A 111 7.13 -4.91 1.76
C VAL A 111 8.31 -4.54 2.65
N ALA A 112 8.52 -5.21 3.78
CA ALA A 112 9.68 -4.99 4.64
C ALA A 112 11.01 -5.25 3.90
N GLN A 113 11.07 -6.28 3.06
CA GLN A 113 12.26 -6.58 2.24
C GLN A 113 12.52 -5.54 1.15
N LEU A 114 11.45 -5.01 0.52
CA LEU A 114 11.56 -4.03 -0.58
C LEU A 114 11.88 -2.62 -0.08
N PHE A 115 11.28 -2.21 1.05
CA PHE A 115 11.32 -0.81 1.52
C PHE A 115 12.05 -0.64 2.85
N GLY A 116 12.32 -1.73 3.57
CA GLY A 116 12.65 -1.68 4.98
C GLY A 116 11.39 -1.43 5.82
N GLY A 117 11.51 -1.46 7.14
CA GLY A 117 10.42 -1.16 8.05
C GLY A 117 10.06 -2.34 8.96
N GLY A 118 9.42 -2.04 10.08
CA GLY A 118 9.09 -3.00 11.14
C GLY A 118 7.60 -3.05 11.48
N LEU A 119 6.70 -2.67 10.55
CA LEU A 119 5.27 -2.80 10.78
C LEU A 119 4.89 -4.28 10.85
N THR A 120 4.04 -4.63 11.80
CA THR A 120 3.55 -5.99 12.02
C THR A 120 2.17 -6.19 11.38
N ASP A 121 1.33 -5.16 11.34
CA ASP A 121 0.00 -5.18 10.74
C ASP A 121 -0.20 -4.07 9.70
N MET A 122 0.36 -4.26 8.52
CA MET A 122 0.24 -3.28 7.44
C MET A 122 -1.16 -3.20 6.80
N LEU A 123 -2.04 -4.15 7.07
CA LEU A 123 -3.41 -4.18 6.53
C LEU A 123 -4.46 -3.62 7.51
N SER A 124 -4.03 -3.08 8.66
CA SER A 124 -4.95 -2.38 9.56
C SER A 124 -5.56 -1.15 8.89
N GLY A 125 -6.88 -1.01 8.99
CA GLY A 125 -7.64 0.16 8.55
C GLY A 125 -7.66 1.29 9.58
N TYR A 126 -7.20 1.06 10.82
CA TYR A 126 -7.16 2.06 11.87
C TYR A 126 -5.84 2.80 11.83
N ARG A 127 -5.87 4.03 11.36
CA ARG A 127 -4.66 4.82 11.15
C ARG A 127 -4.88 6.28 11.49
N VAL A 128 -3.83 6.90 12.03
CA VAL A 128 -3.76 8.33 12.24
C VAL A 128 -2.69 8.91 11.33
N PHE A 129 -2.98 10.03 10.68
CA PHE A 129 -2.09 10.67 9.71
C PHE A 129 -1.91 12.14 10.02
N SER A 130 -0.71 12.64 9.74
CA SER A 130 -0.46 14.09 9.69
C SER A 130 -1.03 14.70 8.40
N ARG A 131 -1.24 16.02 8.41
CA ARG A 131 -1.65 16.76 7.21
C ARG A 131 -0.67 16.56 6.04
N ARG A 132 0.64 16.64 6.29
CA ARG A 132 1.64 16.50 5.22
C ARG A 132 1.64 15.09 4.62
N TYR A 133 1.36 14.05 5.43
CA TYR A 133 1.12 12.71 4.93
C TYR A 133 -0.09 12.69 3.99
N ALA A 134 -1.26 13.12 4.47
CA ALA A 134 -2.51 13.05 3.73
C ALA A 134 -2.46 13.83 2.39
N LYS A 135 -1.85 15.03 2.40
CA LYS A 135 -1.77 15.89 1.20
C LYS A 135 -0.64 15.51 0.24
N SER A 136 0.34 14.69 0.65
CA SER A 136 1.35 14.12 -0.25
C SER A 136 0.99 12.73 -0.79
N PHE A 137 -0.09 12.11 -0.28
CA PHE A 137 -0.52 10.77 -0.67
C PHE A 137 -1.26 10.79 -2.02
N PRO A 138 -0.77 10.08 -3.05
CA PRO A 138 -1.34 10.18 -4.40
C PRO A 138 -2.64 9.42 -4.60
N ALA A 139 -3.03 8.50 -3.69
CA ALA A 139 -4.26 7.71 -3.68
C ALA A 139 -4.57 7.05 -5.04
N LEU A 140 -3.66 6.24 -5.56
CA LEU A 140 -3.76 5.63 -6.90
C LEU A 140 -4.60 4.35 -6.90
N SER A 141 -4.67 3.64 -5.77
CA SER A 141 -5.44 2.39 -5.62
C SER A 141 -6.94 2.64 -5.70
N ARG A 142 -7.67 1.60 -6.15
CA ARG A 142 -9.14 1.64 -6.24
C ARG A 142 -9.81 0.76 -5.18
N GLY A 143 -9.13 -0.24 -4.65
CA GLY A 143 -9.69 -1.29 -3.79
C GLY A 143 -8.93 -1.45 -2.47
N PHE A 144 -8.88 -2.68 -2.00
CA PHE A 144 -8.24 -3.07 -0.73
C PHE A 144 -6.70 -2.98 -0.75
N GLU A 145 -6.10 -2.67 -1.89
CA GLU A 145 -4.67 -2.39 -1.95
C GLU A 145 -4.30 -1.03 -1.30
N THR A 146 -5.31 -0.29 -0.87
CA THR A 146 -5.13 1.05 -0.29
C THR A 146 -4.31 1.02 0.99
N GLU A 147 -4.54 0.05 1.89
CA GLU A 147 -3.76 -0.08 3.13
C GLU A 147 -2.29 -0.34 2.82
N THR A 148 -2.02 -1.17 1.80
CA THR A 148 -0.66 -1.41 1.31
C THR A 148 -0.05 -0.14 0.74
N GLU A 149 -0.80 0.61 -0.08
CA GLU A 149 -0.34 1.86 -0.67
C GLU A 149 -0.05 2.92 0.39
N LEU A 150 -0.90 3.04 1.42
CA LEU A 150 -0.68 3.91 2.57
C LEU A 150 0.63 3.56 3.28
N THR A 151 0.88 2.28 3.54
CA THR A 151 2.13 1.84 4.18
C THR A 151 3.35 2.11 3.30
N VAL A 152 3.27 1.74 2.02
CA VAL A 152 4.38 1.93 1.06
C VAL A 152 4.73 3.41 0.91
N HIS A 153 3.73 4.31 0.90
CA HIS A 153 3.97 5.74 0.82
C HIS A 153 4.82 6.26 1.99
N ALA A 154 4.50 5.86 3.24
CA ALA A 154 5.29 6.23 4.40
C ALA A 154 6.72 5.70 4.31
N LEU A 155 6.90 4.43 3.94
CA LEU A 155 8.20 3.78 3.85
C LEU A 155 9.05 4.34 2.69
N GLU A 156 8.43 4.58 1.52
CA GLU A 156 9.11 5.14 0.33
C GLU A 156 9.70 6.52 0.60
N LEU A 157 8.96 7.39 1.28
CA LEU A 157 9.39 8.74 1.62
C LEU A 157 10.17 8.79 2.95
N ARG A 158 10.34 7.65 3.64
CA ARG A 158 10.99 7.54 4.95
C ARG A 158 10.36 8.49 5.98
N MET A 159 9.04 8.54 5.98
CA MET A 159 8.30 9.31 6.97
C MET A 159 8.43 8.66 8.35
N PRO A 160 8.48 9.43 9.45
CA PRO A 160 8.41 8.88 10.78
C PRO A 160 7.04 8.26 11.04
N TYR A 161 7.00 7.01 11.48
CA TYR A 161 5.79 6.28 11.80
C TYR A 161 5.95 5.43 13.06
N ALA A 162 4.84 5.07 13.67
CA ALA A 162 4.78 4.11 14.76
C ALA A 162 3.63 3.12 14.58
N GLU A 163 3.69 2.03 15.32
CA GLU A 163 2.63 1.06 15.47
C GLU A 163 2.23 0.98 16.94
N GLU A 164 0.93 0.96 17.20
CA GLU A 164 0.36 0.96 18.54
C GLU A 164 -0.69 -0.14 18.62
N ALA A 165 -0.62 -0.98 19.64
CA ALA A 165 -1.55 -2.08 19.82
C ALA A 165 -2.96 -1.55 20.16
N THR A 166 -3.97 -2.01 19.42
CA THR A 166 -5.38 -1.65 19.64
C THR A 166 -6.24 -2.90 19.74
N ALA A 167 -7.26 -2.85 20.59
CA ALA A 167 -8.25 -3.92 20.69
C ALA A 167 -9.01 -4.04 19.34
N TYR A 168 -9.24 -5.27 18.92
CA TYR A 168 -9.96 -5.58 17.70
C TYR A 168 -11.06 -6.59 18.01
N SER A 169 -12.31 -6.14 17.92
CA SER A 169 -13.48 -6.95 18.24
C SER A 169 -14.00 -7.75 17.05
N THR A 170 -14.74 -8.80 17.33
CA THR A 170 -15.48 -9.55 16.30
C THR A 170 -16.56 -8.66 15.68
N ARG A 171 -16.82 -8.87 14.40
CA ARG A 171 -17.90 -8.16 13.69
C ARG A 171 -19.25 -8.51 14.31
N PRO A 172 -20.18 -7.54 14.39
CA PRO A 172 -21.55 -7.84 14.80
C PRO A 172 -22.18 -8.95 13.95
N GLU A 173 -23.08 -9.72 14.54
CA GLU A 173 -23.82 -10.79 13.85
C GLU A 173 -24.56 -10.23 12.62
N GLY A 174 -24.46 -10.92 11.48
CA GLY A 174 -25.06 -10.51 10.20
C GLY A 174 -24.08 -9.90 9.20
N SER A 175 -22.85 -9.56 9.57
CA SER A 175 -21.82 -9.07 8.66
C SER A 175 -21.01 -10.23 8.06
N VAL A 176 -21.19 -10.49 6.74
CA VAL A 176 -20.49 -11.58 6.05
C VAL A 176 -19.17 -11.07 5.46
N SER A 177 -18.05 -11.71 5.83
CA SER A 177 -16.76 -11.47 5.18
C SER A 177 -16.79 -11.92 3.70
N LYS A 178 -16.56 -10.99 2.77
CA LYS A 178 -16.55 -11.25 1.32
C LYS A 178 -15.24 -11.88 0.81
N LEU A 179 -14.39 -12.39 1.70
CA LEU A 179 -13.02 -12.85 1.39
C LEU A 179 -12.97 -14.36 1.14
N SER A 180 -12.27 -14.79 0.08
CA SER A 180 -12.04 -16.21 -0.26
C SER A 180 -10.55 -16.50 -0.32
N THR A 181 -10.08 -17.56 0.38
CA THR A 181 -8.66 -17.87 0.61
C THR A 181 -7.81 -17.96 -0.67
N TYR A 182 -8.28 -18.65 -1.72
CA TYR A 182 -7.52 -18.80 -2.97
C TYR A 182 -7.48 -17.51 -3.81
N ARG A 183 -8.63 -16.81 -3.89
CA ARG A 183 -8.72 -15.54 -4.63
C ARG A 183 -7.88 -14.45 -3.97
N ASP A 184 -7.81 -14.47 -2.65
CA ASP A 184 -7.02 -13.51 -1.87
C ASP A 184 -5.52 -13.81 -1.96
N GLY A 185 -5.11 -15.08 -1.94
CA GLY A 185 -3.72 -15.47 -2.17
C GLY A 185 -3.19 -14.99 -3.53
N TRP A 186 -3.98 -15.17 -4.60
CA TRP A 186 -3.63 -14.66 -5.93
C TRP A 186 -3.57 -13.12 -5.99
N ARG A 187 -4.50 -12.44 -5.30
CA ARG A 187 -4.50 -10.98 -5.20
C ARG A 187 -3.27 -10.45 -4.48
N ILE A 188 -2.86 -11.09 -3.37
CA ILE A 188 -1.65 -10.76 -2.63
C ILE A 188 -0.42 -10.93 -3.52
N LEU A 189 -0.28 -12.06 -4.21
CA LEU A 189 0.84 -12.31 -5.12
C LEU A 189 0.89 -11.26 -6.23
N LYS A 190 -0.24 -10.94 -6.84
CA LYS A 190 -0.34 -9.87 -7.85
C LYS A 190 0.06 -8.51 -7.30
N THR A 191 -0.31 -8.19 -6.07
CA THR A 191 0.05 -6.94 -5.41
C THR A 191 1.55 -6.87 -5.15
N ILE A 192 2.17 -7.96 -4.67
CA ILE A 192 3.62 -8.04 -4.47
C ILE A 192 4.36 -7.87 -5.80
N CYS A 193 3.95 -8.58 -6.86
CA CYS A 193 4.55 -8.42 -8.19
C CYS A 193 4.40 -6.98 -8.71
N LYS A 194 3.20 -6.40 -8.58
CA LYS A 194 2.94 -5.01 -8.98
C LYS A 194 3.85 -4.03 -8.24
N LEU A 195 4.00 -4.20 -6.92
CA LEU A 195 4.89 -3.37 -6.12
C LEU A 195 6.35 -3.54 -6.55
N PHE A 196 6.79 -4.77 -6.79
CA PHE A 196 8.17 -5.04 -7.23
C PHE A 196 8.48 -4.37 -8.57
N VAL A 197 7.58 -4.52 -9.56
CA VAL A 197 7.70 -3.86 -10.87
C VAL A 197 7.67 -2.34 -10.74
N SER A 198 6.80 -1.80 -9.89
CA SER A 198 6.59 -0.36 -9.75
C SER A 198 7.72 0.34 -8.98
N GLU A 199 8.29 -0.33 -7.98
CA GLU A 199 9.21 0.29 -7.02
C GLU A 199 10.67 -0.15 -7.19
N ARG A 200 10.91 -1.30 -7.82
CA ARG A 200 12.23 -1.84 -8.13
C ARG A 200 12.34 -2.28 -9.60
N PRO A 201 11.94 -1.43 -10.55
CA PRO A 201 11.83 -1.83 -11.96
C PRO A 201 13.18 -2.32 -12.54
N LEU A 202 14.28 -1.66 -12.22
CA LEU A 202 15.61 -2.08 -12.70
C LEU A 202 15.94 -3.52 -12.27
N GLN A 203 15.67 -3.87 -11.00
CA GLN A 203 15.92 -5.23 -10.51
C GLN A 203 15.02 -6.24 -11.21
N PHE A 204 13.72 -5.94 -11.33
CA PHE A 204 12.75 -6.81 -12.00
C PHE A 204 13.14 -7.11 -13.44
N PHE A 205 13.37 -6.07 -14.23
CA PHE A 205 13.71 -6.22 -15.64
C PHE A 205 15.12 -6.78 -15.86
N SER A 206 16.07 -6.51 -14.95
CA SER A 206 17.39 -7.13 -14.99
C SER A 206 17.35 -8.64 -14.74
N ILE A 207 16.48 -9.11 -13.82
CA ILE A 207 16.28 -10.55 -13.59
C ILE A 207 15.73 -11.22 -14.86
N ILE A 208 14.70 -10.63 -15.48
CA ILE A 208 14.15 -11.14 -16.74
C ILE A 208 15.21 -11.12 -17.85
N GLY A 209 15.94 -10.02 -17.99
CA GLY A 209 17.02 -9.90 -18.95
C GLY A 209 18.11 -10.94 -18.76
N ALA A 210 18.54 -11.18 -17.52
CA ALA A 210 19.52 -12.20 -17.18
C ALA A 210 19.05 -13.63 -17.54
N LEU A 211 17.79 -13.95 -17.25
CA LEU A 211 17.20 -15.25 -17.59
C LEU A 211 17.14 -15.45 -19.12
N LEU A 212 16.74 -14.42 -19.87
CA LEU A 212 16.72 -14.46 -21.34
C LEU A 212 18.13 -14.58 -21.93
N ALA A 213 19.10 -13.86 -21.37
CA ALA A 213 20.49 -13.94 -21.79
C ALA A 213 21.09 -15.33 -21.52
N LEU A 214 20.85 -15.90 -20.35
CA LEU A 214 21.26 -17.28 -20.02
C LEU A 214 20.63 -18.30 -20.97
N MET A 215 19.33 -18.15 -21.25
CA MET A 215 18.64 -19.00 -22.22
C MET A 215 19.27 -18.86 -23.62
N SER A 216 19.56 -17.63 -24.07
CA SER A 216 20.22 -17.36 -25.36
C SER A 216 21.58 -18.06 -25.42
N VAL A 217 22.41 -17.92 -24.39
CA VAL A 217 23.72 -18.57 -24.32
C VAL A 217 23.59 -20.09 -24.36
N ALA A 218 22.65 -20.66 -23.59
CA ALA A 218 22.39 -22.10 -23.59
C ALA A 218 21.98 -22.63 -24.97
N LEU A 219 21.22 -21.84 -25.74
CA LEU A 219 20.83 -22.20 -27.11
C LEU A 219 21.96 -22.06 -28.12
N VAL A 220 22.83 -21.05 -27.96
CA VAL A 220 23.92 -20.78 -28.94
C VAL A 220 25.08 -21.72 -28.75
N VAL A 221 25.40 -22.20 -27.54
CA VAL A 221 26.57 -23.08 -27.31
C VAL A 221 26.58 -24.31 -28.19
N PRO A 222 25.51 -25.15 -28.29
CA PRO A 222 25.51 -26.32 -29.16
C PRO A 222 25.59 -25.96 -30.67
N VAL A 223 25.02 -24.82 -31.09
CA VAL A 223 25.10 -24.33 -32.46
C VAL A 223 26.55 -23.94 -32.78
N PHE A 224 27.20 -23.20 -31.90
CA PHE A 224 28.58 -22.78 -32.04
C PHE A 224 29.55 -23.97 -32.05
N MET A 225 29.38 -24.95 -31.19
CA MET A 225 30.20 -26.17 -31.16
C MET A 225 30.07 -26.96 -32.47
N THR A 226 28.87 -27.10 -33.03
CA THR A 226 28.67 -27.73 -34.33
C THR A 226 29.35 -26.94 -35.47
N TYR A 227 29.25 -25.62 -35.44
CA TYR A 227 29.91 -24.76 -36.42
C TYR A 227 31.43 -24.91 -36.38
N VAL A 228 32.04 -24.93 -35.23
CA VAL A 228 33.51 -25.13 -35.08
C VAL A 228 33.96 -26.47 -35.64
N GLN A 229 33.13 -27.53 -35.46
CA GLN A 229 33.46 -28.90 -35.91
C GLN A 229 33.23 -29.12 -37.41
N THR A 230 32.18 -28.50 -37.97
CA THR A 230 31.72 -28.83 -39.34
C THR A 230 31.76 -27.66 -40.30
N GLY A 231 31.98 -26.44 -39.85
CA GLY A 231 31.88 -25.21 -40.67
C GLY A 231 30.45 -24.86 -41.10
N LEU A 232 29.45 -25.60 -40.64
CA LEU A 232 28.04 -25.47 -41.04
C LEU A 232 27.15 -25.11 -39.83
N VAL A 233 26.03 -24.44 -40.12
CA VAL A 233 24.98 -24.09 -39.11
C VAL A 233 23.68 -24.85 -39.41
N PRO A 234 23.62 -26.15 -39.16
CA PRO A 234 22.46 -26.97 -39.53
C PRO A 234 21.18 -26.61 -38.70
N ARG A 235 21.36 -25.92 -37.57
CA ARG A 235 20.25 -25.52 -36.69
C ARG A 235 19.98 -24.01 -36.75
N LEU A 236 19.82 -23.50 -38.00
CA LEU A 236 19.53 -22.09 -38.22
C LEU A 236 18.35 -21.51 -37.40
N PRO A 237 17.20 -22.22 -37.26
CA PRO A 237 16.10 -21.72 -36.44
C PRO A 237 16.51 -21.50 -34.97
N THR A 238 17.37 -22.35 -34.40
CA THR A 238 17.88 -22.22 -33.02
C THR A 238 18.80 -21.01 -32.89
N ALA A 239 19.65 -20.75 -33.90
CA ALA A 239 20.53 -19.57 -33.93
C ALA A 239 19.72 -18.27 -33.98
N VAL A 240 18.66 -18.24 -34.80
CA VAL A 240 17.74 -17.07 -34.88
C VAL A 240 17.00 -16.86 -33.55
N LEU A 241 16.51 -17.95 -32.95
CA LEU A 241 15.84 -17.87 -31.63
C LEU A 241 16.80 -17.35 -30.55
N ALA A 242 18.04 -17.83 -30.51
CA ALA A 242 19.05 -17.37 -29.56
C ALA A 242 19.34 -15.87 -29.71
N THR A 243 19.51 -15.41 -30.99
CA THR A 243 19.70 -13.98 -31.27
C THR A 243 18.49 -13.15 -30.79
N GLY A 244 17.27 -13.61 -31.11
CA GLY A 244 16.04 -12.97 -30.64
C GLY A 244 15.94 -12.88 -29.10
N ALA A 245 16.33 -13.96 -28.42
CA ALA A 245 16.36 -13.99 -26.95
C ALA A 245 17.38 -13.00 -26.36
N MET A 246 18.56 -12.88 -26.96
CA MET A 246 19.59 -11.89 -26.56
C MET A 246 19.11 -10.46 -26.77
N LEU A 247 18.48 -10.16 -27.89
CA LEU A 247 17.91 -8.84 -28.16
C LEU A 247 16.81 -8.51 -27.16
N ALA A 248 15.93 -9.47 -26.84
CA ALA A 248 14.90 -9.30 -25.82
C ALA A 248 15.51 -9.08 -24.43
N ALA A 249 16.62 -9.74 -24.10
CA ALA A 249 17.36 -9.52 -22.86
C ALA A 249 17.88 -8.08 -22.75
N MET A 250 18.51 -7.57 -23.82
CA MET A 250 19.01 -6.19 -23.88
C MET A 250 17.86 -5.17 -23.77
N LEU A 251 16.77 -5.39 -24.49
CA LEU A 251 15.59 -4.53 -24.43
C LEU A 251 14.98 -4.53 -23.03
N SER A 252 14.92 -5.68 -22.36
CA SER A 252 14.45 -5.79 -20.97
C SER A 252 15.30 -4.92 -20.04
N PHE A 253 16.61 -4.98 -20.15
CA PHE A 253 17.50 -4.15 -19.33
C PHE A 253 17.29 -2.65 -19.60
N VAL A 254 17.20 -2.22 -20.87
CA VAL A 254 16.93 -0.82 -21.24
C VAL A 254 15.57 -0.35 -20.65
N CYS A 255 14.52 -1.18 -20.76
CA CYS A 255 13.23 -0.90 -20.13
C CYS A 255 13.38 -0.70 -18.62
N GLY A 256 14.18 -1.53 -17.96
CA GLY A 256 14.48 -1.41 -16.53
C GLY A 256 15.11 -0.07 -16.17
N VAL A 257 16.09 0.40 -16.95
CA VAL A 257 16.74 1.70 -16.73
C VAL A 257 15.75 2.86 -16.91
N ILE A 258 14.95 2.84 -17.97
CA ILE A 258 13.96 3.88 -18.25
C ILE A 258 12.91 3.93 -17.13
N MET A 259 12.37 2.77 -16.75
CA MET A 259 11.37 2.70 -15.67
C MET A 259 11.94 3.12 -14.32
N GLN A 260 13.22 2.86 -14.05
CA GLN A 260 13.92 3.34 -12.86
C GLN A 260 13.97 4.87 -12.81
N ALA A 261 14.32 5.52 -13.94
CA ALA A 261 14.34 6.98 -14.03
C ALA A 261 12.95 7.59 -13.77
N ILE A 262 11.89 7.01 -14.35
CA ILE A 262 10.50 7.43 -14.12
C ILE A 262 10.12 7.28 -12.65
N THR A 263 10.50 6.15 -12.02
CA THR A 263 10.20 5.88 -10.60
C THR A 263 10.90 6.90 -9.69
N LEU A 264 12.15 7.25 -9.97
CA LEU A 264 12.88 8.29 -9.23
C LEU A 264 12.17 9.65 -9.33
N GLY A 265 11.83 10.10 -10.52
CA GLY A 265 11.10 11.38 -10.70
C GLY A 265 9.74 11.40 -9.98
N ARG A 266 9.02 10.29 -9.98
CA ARG A 266 7.77 10.15 -9.23
C ARG A 266 7.99 10.28 -7.71
N ARG A 267 9.06 9.67 -7.17
CA ARG A 267 9.42 9.78 -5.74
C ARG A 267 9.84 11.21 -5.38
N GLU A 268 10.59 11.86 -6.24
CA GLU A 268 10.98 13.27 -6.06
C GLU A 268 9.76 14.18 -6.00
N ALA A 269 8.80 14.02 -6.92
CA ALA A 269 7.55 14.79 -6.90
C ALA A 269 6.74 14.61 -5.60
N LYS A 270 6.59 13.37 -5.13
CA LYS A 270 5.94 13.08 -3.83
C LYS A 270 6.70 13.74 -2.67
N ARG A 271 8.04 13.67 -2.68
CA ARG A 271 8.88 14.25 -1.63
C ARG A 271 8.78 15.77 -1.60
N LEU A 272 8.75 16.42 -2.76
CA LEU A 272 8.56 17.88 -2.84
C LEU A 272 7.20 18.28 -2.27
N SER A 273 6.13 17.54 -2.60
CA SER A 273 4.80 17.76 -2.03
C SER A 273 4.79 17.61 -0.50
N TYR A 274 5.47 16.58 0.01
CA TYR A 274 5.61 16.34 1.45
C TYR A 274 6.38 17.48 2.15
N LEU A 275 7.49 17.93 1.58
CA LEU A 275 8.33 18.99 2.15
C LEU A 275 7.69 20.37 2.12
N ALA A 276 6.72 20.58 1.22
CA ALA A 276 5.98 21.85 1.12
C ALA A 276 5.02 22.10 2.30
N ILE A 277 4.73 21.09 3.11
CA ILE A 277 3.73 21.14 4.19
C ILE A 277 4.43 21.03 5.54
N PRO A 278 4.21 21.99 6.48
CA PRO A 278 4.82 21.93 7.80
C PRO A 278 4.37 20.72 8.62
N SER A 279 5.22 20.27 9.55
CA SER A 279 4.89 19.17 10.45
C SER A 279 3.79 19.56 11.45
N VAL A 280 3.16 18.55 12.06
CA VAL A 280 2.13 18.77 13.09
C VAL A 280 2.69 19.64 14.23
N ARG A 281 3.89 19.33 14.71
CA ARG A 281 4.54 20.07 15.80
C ARG A 281 4.78 21.55 15.44
N GLU A 282 5.19 21.81 14.20
CA GLU A 282 5.41 23.20 13.73
C GLU A 282 4.09 23.97 13.64
N ARG A 283 3.01 23.34 13.21
CA ARG A 283 1.68 23.95 13.17
C ARG A 283 1.14 24.26 14.56
N VAL A 284 1.30 23.33 15.51
CA VAL A 284 0.94 23.54 16.92
C VAL A 284 1.74 24.71 17.51
N SER A 285 3.06 24.76 17.29
CA SER A 285 3.91 25.84 17.82
C SER A 285 3.61 27.21 17.22
N ARG A 286 3.12 27.29 16.00
CA ARG A 286 2.71 28.54 15.32
C ARG A 286 1.29 29.00 15.67
N GLY A 287 0.58 28.30 16.54
CA GLY A 287 -0.83 28.58 16.85
C GLY A 287 -1.77 28.38 15.65
N LEU A 288 -1.32 27.69 14.60
CA LEU A 288 -2.09 27.38 13.39
C LEU A 288 -2.88 26.07 13.53
N ALA A 289 -2.73 25.40 14.68
CA ALA A 289 -3.37 24.13 14.96
C ALA A 289 -4.58 24.35 15.85
N VAL A 290 -5.64 23.66 15.45
CA VAL A 290 -6.74 23.17 16.28
C VAL A 290 -7.76 24.21 16.72
N GLY A 291 -8.62 24.57 15.81
CA GLY A 291 -9.97 25.02 16.05
C GLY A 291 -10.80 24.75 14.80
N PRO A 292 -12.06 24.32 14.91
CA PRO A 292 -12.93 24.21 13.77
C PRO A 292 -13.08 25.58 13.12
N ARG A 293 -12.83 25.65 11.81
CA ARG A 293 -13.24 26.79 10.98
C ARG A 293 -14.57 26.48 10.34
#